data_ac1575bdfe4b32ac03ef661b2f2a9b27
#
_entry.id   ac1575bdfe4b32ac03ef661b2f2a9b27
#
_cell.length_a   1.000
_cell.length_b   1.000
_cell.length_c   1.000
_cell.angle_alpha   90.00
_cell.angle_beta   90.00
_cell.angle_gamma   90.00
#
_symmetry.space_group_name_H-M   'P 1'
#
loop_
_entity.id
_entity.type
_entity.pdbx_description
1 polymer ?
#
loop_
_entity_poly.entity_id
_entity_poly.type
_entity_poly.pdbx_seq_one_letter_code
_entity_poly.pdbx_strand_id
1 'polypeptide(L)'
;MRKFSKFVLGLSLVGACACVSAAQDKSIPKVLEIQREYLKPGRSGAVHQKAESAFVSAMARAKWPTHYFAMTSLSGKTRALFLTSYDSFEAWENDSAAAEKNAALSAALDRANYNDGELLESADQGIFVFREEMSLRPRPDLSQMRFMEVRVFHVRPGKEKEWSEVVKMAKAGYEKGLPDSHWGMFEQVYGGDGGTYLLLSSHKSLSEIDKAFASDKNFVAAMGEEGMKKLDEMFASCVESTSEQLFAFSPEMSYPSDDWIKSDPGYWKPKTMAAPKAAAAEKTDKP
;
A
#
# COMPACT_ATOMS: atom_id res chain seq x y z
N MET A 1 -29.79 47.54 -61.88
CA MET A 1 -29.96 46.18 -62.39
C MET A 1 -28.58 45.51 -62.47
N ARG A 2 -28.26 44.63 -61.58
CA ARG A 2 -27.33 43.49 -61.71
C ARG A 2 -27.16 42.92 -60.34
N LYS A 3 -27.67 41.69 -60.15
CA LYS A 3 -27.56 40.92 -58.93
C LYS A 3 -26.12 40.37 -58.83
N PHE A 4 -25.42 40.62 -57.69
CA PHE A 4 -24.21 39.94 -57.36
C PHE A 4 -24.49 38.91 -56.27
N SER A 5 -24.28 37.65 -56.62
CA SER A 5 -24.32 36.48 -55.76
C SER A 5 -23.17 36.53 -54.84
N LYS A 6 -23.39 36.41 -53.48
CA LYS A 6 -22.37 36.27 -52.51
C LYS A 6 -22.12 34.76 -52.23
N PHE A 7 -20.99 34.31 -52.68
CA PHE A 7 -20.45 33.00 -52.32
C PHE A 7 -19.94 33.08 -50.88
N VAL A 8 -20.58 32.35 -49.96
CA VAL A 8 -20.08 32.20 -48.57
C VAL A 8 -19.26 30.92 -48.54
N LEU A 9 -17.96 31.06 -48.40
CA LEU A 9 -17.01 29.96 -48.19
C LEU A 9 -17.06 29.59 -46.69
N GLY A 10 -17.70 28.47 -46.38
CA GLY A 10 -17.72 27.91 -45.01
C GLY A 10 -16.38 27.26 -44.69
N LEU A 11 -15.62 27.89 -43.81
CA LEU A 11 -14.39 27.34 -43.25
C LEU A 11 -14.78 26.48 -42.04
N SER A 12 -14.83 25.17 -42.22
CA SER A 12 -15.04 24.22 -41.14
C SER A 12 -13.75 24.08 -40.34
N LEU A 13 -13.69 24.74 -39.19
CA LEU A 13 -12.64 24.56 -38.22
C LEU A 13 -12.91 23.23 -37.47
N VAL A 14 -12.24 22.17 -37.91
CA VAL A 14 -12.19 20.93 -37.13
C VAL A 14 -11.24 21.18 -35.94
N GLY A 15 -11.83 21.53 -34.79
CA GLY A 15 -11.14 21.60 -33.54
C GLY A 15 -10.72 20.18 -33.12
N ALA A 16 -9.45 19.83 -33.34
CA ALA A 16 -8.87 18.70 -32.71
C ALA A 16 -8.76 18.99 -31.18
N CYS A 17 -9.75 18.50 -30.41
CA CYS A 17 -9.59 18.38 -28.96
C CYS A 17 -8.46 17.38 -28.73
N ALA A 18 -7.23 17.87 -28.61
CA ALA A 18 -6.16 17.15 -28.00
C ALA A 18 -6.55 16.98 -26.52
N CYS A 19 -7.08 15.83 -26.16
CA CYS A 19 -7.15 15.38 -24.78
C CYS A 19 -5.68 15.26 -24.33
N VAL A 20 -5.15 16.32 -23.77
CA VAL A 20 -3.97 16.26 -22.94
C VAL A 20 -4.43 15.45 -21.72
N SER A 21 -4.19 14.14 -21.76
CA SER A 21 -4.16 13.35 -20.53
C SER A 21 -3.07 13.99 -19.68
N ALA A 22 -3.46 14.86 -18.77
CA ALA A 22 -2.62 15.24 -17.66
C ALA A 22 -2.27 13.91 -16.98
N ALA A 23 -1.04 13.47 -17.12
CA ALA A 23 -0.48 12.47 -16.22
C ALA A 23 -0.66 13.10 -14.83
N GLN A 24 -1.64 12.63 -14.10
CA GLN A 24 -1.87 13.03 -12.72
C GLN A 24 -0.56 12.68 -12.02
N ASP A 25 0.15 13.71 -11.59
CA ASP A 25 1.36 13.56 -10.79
C ASP A 25 0.93 12.80 -9.54
N LYS A 26 1.21 11.49 -9.51
CA LYS A 26 0.78 10.61 -8.41
C LYS A 26 1.60 11.01 -7.20
N SER A 27 1.09 11.97 -6.43
CA SER A 27 1.70 12.36 -5.16
C SER A 27 1.65 11.19 -4.17
N ILE A 28 2.65 11.10 -3.33
CA ILE A 28 2.61 10.18 -2.18
C ILE A 28 1.50 10.67 -1.24
N PRO A 29 0.56 9.81 -0.83
CA PRO A 29 -0.52 10.19 0.08
C PRO A 29 0.05 10.67 1.42
N LYS A 30 -0.55 11.74 1.97
CA LYS A 30 -0.07 12.37 3.21
C LYS A 30 -0.50 11.62 4.46
N VAL A 31 -1.66 10.97 4.41
CA VAL A 31 -2.23 10.20 5.52
C VAL A 31 -2.39 8.75 5.07
N LEU A 32 -1.90 7.83 5.87
CA LEU A 32 -1.99 6.40 5.65
C LEU A 32 -2.67 5.75 6.85
N GLU A 33 -3.81 5.15 6.62
CA GLU A 33 -4.50 4.29 7.57
C GLU A 33 -4.05 2.85 7.33
N ILE A 34 -3.64 2.15 8.39
CA ILE A 34 -3.27 0.74 8.33
C ILE A 34 -4.11 -0.01 9.35
N GLN A 35 -5.04 -0.84 8.86
CA GLN A 35 -5.71 -1.85 9.66
C GLN A 35 -4.86 -3.11 9.68
N ARG A 36 -4.65 -3.69 10.86
CA ARG A 36 -3.87 -4.92 11.09
C ARG A 36 -4.80 -5.99 11.66
N GLU A 37 -4.88 -7.12 10.97
CA GLU A 37 -5.69 -8.25 11.37
C GLU A 37 -4.80 -9.44 11.67
N TYR A 38 -4.79 -9.88 12.92
CA TYR A 38 -4.05 -11.06 13.37
C TYR A 38 -4.96 -12.27 13.33
N LEU A 39 -4.56 -13.29 12.58
CA LEU A 39 -5.41 -14.43 12.29
C LEU A 39 -5.23 -15.55 13.30
N LYS A 40 -6.33 -16.17 13.72
CA LYS A 40 -6.29 -17.41 14.49
C LYS A 40 -5.56 -18.50 13.72
N PRO A 41 -4.85 -19.42 14.39
CA PRO A 41 -4.20 -20.54 13.73
C PRO A 41 -5.16 -21.32 12.81
N GLY A 42 -4.71 -21.56 11.58
CA GLY A 42 -5.48 -22.27 10.55
C GLY A 42 -6.59 -21.45 9.87
N ARG A 43 -6.70 -20.13 10.15
CA ARG A 43 -7.70 -19.25 9.54
C ARG A 43 -7.14 -18.34 8.45
N SER A 44 -5.86 -18.46 8.09
CA SER A 44 -5.21 -17.72 7.00
C SER A 44 -5.47 -18.34 5.62
N GLY A 45 -4.93 -17.68 4.59
CA GLY A 45 -5.02 -18.13 3.21
C GLY A 45 -6.43 -18.04 2.64
N ALA A 46 -6.87 -19.07 1.92
CA ALA A 46 -8.14 -19.07 1.18
C ALA A 46 -9.38 -18.79 2.05
N VAL A 47 -9.35 -19.15 3.34
CA VAL A 47 -10.47 -18.90 4.25
C VAL A 47 -10.64 -17.40 4.51
N HIS A 48 -9.54 -16.73 4.85
CA HIS A 48 -9.54 -15.29 5.07
C HIS A 48 -9.78 -14.52 3.77
N GLN A 49 -9.10 -14.89 2.66
CA GLN A 49 -9.36 -14.28 1.35
C GLN A 49 -10.84 -14.32 0.96
N LYS A 50 -11.53 -15.40 1.28
CA LYS A 50 -12.97 -15.53 1.02
C LYS A 50 -13.79 -14.57 1.89
N ALA A 51 -13.46 -14.38 3.16
CA ALA A 51 -14.12 -13.42 4.04
C ALA A 51 -13.92 -12.00 3.51
N GLU A 52 -12.68 -11.64 3.20
CA GLU A 52 -12.29 -10.33 2.68
C GLU A 52 -12.92 -10.00 1.31
N SER A 53 -13.19 -10.99 0.47
CA SER A 53 -13.88 -10.77 -0.81
C SER A 53 -15.28 -10.15 -0.65
N ALA A 54 -15.90 -10.22 0.54
CA ALA A 54 -17.16 -9.56 0.82
C ALA A 54 -17.02 -8.05 0.90
N PHE A 55 -15.92 -7.55 1.51
CA PHE A 55 -15.59 -6.12 1.55
C PHE A 55 -15.32 -5.59 0.16
N VAL A 56 -14.43 -6.25 -0.60
CA VAL A 56 -14.14 -5.90 -2.00
C VAL A 56 -15.42 -5.82 -2.83
N SER A 57 -16.33 -6.80 -2.66
CA SER A 57 -17.60 -6.84 -3.37
C SER A 57 -18.56 -5.72 -2.94
N ALA A 58 -18.55 -5.32 -1.66
CA ALA A 58 -19.37 -4.22 -1.16
C ALA A 58 -18.90 -2.88 -1.74
N MET A 59 -17.58 -2.61 -1.70
CA MET A 59 -16.96 -1.43 -2.27
C MET A 59 -17.20 -1.33 -3.79
N ALA A 60 -17.01 -2.43 -4.51
CA ALA A 60 -17.23 -2.49 -5.95
C ALA A 60 -18.69 -2.22 -6.35
N ARG A 61 -19.68 -2.79 -5.62
CA ARG A 61 -21.10 -2.51 -5.86
C ARG A 61 -21.47 -1.06 -5.58
N ALA A 62 -20.88 -0.48 -4.53
CA ALA A 62 -21.07 0.94 -4.20
C ALA A 62 -20.32 1.88 -5.16
N LYS A 63 -19.43 1.35 -6.00
CA LYS A 63 -18.46 2.12 -6.80
C LYS A 63 -17.74 3.14 -5.94
N TRP A 64 -17.25 2.66 -4.77
CA TRP A 64 -16.65 3.52 -3.78
C TRP A 64 -15.38 4.17 -4.33
N PRO A 65 -15.18 5.49 -4.16
CA PRO A 65 -14.05 6.19 -4.78
C PRO A 65 -12.72 5.93 -4.06
N THR A 66 -12.77 5.59 -2.77
CA THR A 66 -11.56 5.31 -1.98
C THR A 66 -11.15 3.86 -2.15
N HIS A 67 -9.88 3.66 -2.47
CA HIS A 67 -9.28 2.36 -2.76
C HIS A 67 -8.31 1.95 -1.65
N TYR A 68 -8.13 0.64 -1.46
CA TYR A 68 -7.20 0.10 -0.49
C TYR A 68 -6.43 -1.11 -1.04
N PHE A 69 -5.28 -1.37 -0.45
CA PHE A 69 -4.45 -2.53 -0.73
C PHE A 69 -4.38 -3.44 0.47
N ALA A 70 -4.47 -4.73 0.22
CA ALA A 70 -4.26 -5.75 1.21
C ALA A 70 -2.91 -6.44 0.99
N MET A 71 -2.26 -6.79 2.09
CA MET A 71 -1.03 -7.56 2.11
C MET A 71 -1.11 -8.65 3.16
N THR A 72 -0.51 -9.81 2.88
CA THR A 72 -0.40 -10.92 3.83
C THR A 72 1.04 -11.13 4.27
N SER A 73 1.24 -11.45 5.55
CA SER A 73 2.57 -11.66 6.10
C SER A 73 3.25 -12.91 5.51
N LEU A 74 4.51 -12.74 5.09
CA LEU A 74 5.42 -13.84 4.77
C LEU A 74 6.36 -14.14 5.94
N SER A 75 6.43 -13.24 6.91
CA SER A 75 7.26 -13.40 8.11
C SER A 75 6.52 -12.93 9.36
N GLY A 76 6.96 -13.41 10.53
CA GLY A 76 6.39 -13.04 11.82
C GLY A 76 5.02 -13.68 12.10
N LYS A 77 4.17 -12.99 12.88
CA LYS A 77 2.80 -13.46 13.15
C LYS A 77 1.95 -13.44 11.88
N THR A 78 1.11 -14.47 11.73
CA THR A 78 0.15 -14.54 10.61
C THR A 78 -0.85 -13.41 10.71
N ARG A 79 -0.86 -12.52 9.73
CA ARG A 79 -1.72 -11.35 9.68
C ARG A 79 -1.91 -10.81 8.26
N ALA A 80 -2.95 -10.00 8.11
CA ALA A 80 -3.13 -9.13 6.97
C ALA A 80 -2.97 -7.66 7.38
N LEU A 81 -2.55 -6.84 6.43
CA LEU A 81 -2.53 -5.39 6.52
C LEU A 81 -3.41 -4.84 5.40
N PHE A 82 -4.30 -3.90 5.75
CA PHE A 82 -5.09 -3.15 4.79
C PHE A 82 -4.66 -1.69 4.84
N LEU A 83 -4.20 -1.17 3.72
CA LEU A 83 -3.64 0.16 3.60
C LEU A 83 -4.60 1.03 2.81
N THR A 84 -5.19 2.01 3.47
CA THR A 84 -6.01 3.06 2.84
C THR A 84 -5.27 4.38 2.95
N SER A 85 -5.25 5.14 1.86
CA SER A 85 -4.49 6.38 1.80
C SER A 85 -5.35 7.57 1.43
N TYR A 86 -5.04 8.73 2.04
CA TYR A 86 -5.76 9.98 1.85
C TYR A 86 -4.78 11.15 1.65
N ASP A 87 -5.21 12.15 0.91
CA ASP A 87 -4.43 13.38 0.71
C ASP A 87 -4.40 14.28 1.96
N SER A 88 -5.39 14.12 2.86
CA SER A 88 -5.50 14.88 4.12
C SER A 88 -6.44 14.19 5.10
N PHE A 89 -6.41 14.62 6.36
CA PHE A 89 -7.42 14.21 7.36
C PHE A 89 -8.84 14.66 6.98
N GLU A 90 -9.00 15.82 6.34
CA GLU A 90 -10.29 16.30 5.82
C GLU A 90 -10.83 15.35 4.74
N ALA A 91 -9.97 14.85 3.84
CA ALA A 91 -10.37 13.87 2.84
C ALA A 91 -10.86 12.57 3.48
N TRP A 92 -10.19 12.12 4.55
CA TRP A 92 -10.61 10.96 5.34
C TRP A 92 -11.96 11.20 6.05
N GLU A 93 -12.13 12.36 6.70
CA GLU A 93 -13.40 12.73 7.34
C GLU A 93 -14.57 12.72 6.33
N ASN A 94 -14.35 13.33 5.15
CA ASN A 94 -15.36 13.38 4.10
C ASN A 94 -15.73 11.99 3.55
N ASP A 95 -14.75 11.10 3.39
CA ASP A 95 -14.96 9.72 2.96
C ASP A 95 -15.79 8.94 4.00
N SER A 96 -15.44 9.06 5.28
CA SER A 96 -16.15 8.42 6.40
C SER A 96 -17.60 8.92 6.49
N ALA A 97 -17.81 10.23 6.41
CA ALA A 97 -19.14 10.84 6.43
C ALA A 97 -20.00 10.43 5.21
N ALA A 98 -19.39 10.21 4.06
CA ALA A 98 -20.07 9.69 2.88
C ALA A 98 -20.46 8.20 3.05
N ALA A 99 -19.58 7.40 3.66
CA ALA A 99 -19.84 5.99 3.94
C ALA A 99 -21.02 5.81 4.92
N GLU A 100 -21.09 6.60 5.99
CA GLU A 100 -22.19 6.60 6.96
C GLU A 100 -23.55 6.89 6.31
N LYS A 101 -23.59 7.77 5.32
CA LYS A 101 -24.82 8.11 4.58
C LYS A 101 -25.23 7.03 3.58
N ASN A 102 -24.36 6.08 3.26
CA ASN A 102 -24.66 4.99 2.34
C ASN A 102 -25.11 3.74 3.10
N ALA A 103 -26.38 3.70 3.50
CA ALA A 103 -26.94 2.60 4.29
C ALA A 103 -26.73 1.20 3.68
N ALA A 104 -26.73 1.09 2.34
CA ALA A 104 -26.50 -0.18 1.66
C ALA A 104 -25.05 -0.66 1.79
N LEU A 105 -24.10 0.27 1.70
CA LEU A 105 -22.67 0.00 1.91
C LEU A 105 -22.41 -0.35 3.38
N SER A 106 -22.87 0.49 4.32
CA SER A 106 -22.68 0.25 5.76
C SER A 106 -23.20 -1.13 6.18
N ALA A 107 -24.44 -1.47 5.79
CA ALA A 107 -24.99 -2.79 6.10
C ALA A 107 -24.24 -3.97 5.44
N ALA A 108 -23.60 -3.75 4.30
CA ALA A 108 -22.78 -4.79 3.67
C ALA A 108 -21.43 -4.96 4.39
N LEU A 109 -20.80 -3.84 4.78
CA LEU A 109 -19.53 -3.84 5.55
C LEU A 109 -19.74 -4.43 6.95
N ASP A 110 -20.84 -4.10 7.65
CA ASP A 110 -21.16 -4.67 8.98
C ASP A 110 -21.27 -6.21 8.92
N ARG A 111 -21.93 -6.73 7.88
CA ARG A 111 -22.01 -8.20 7.69
C ARG A 111 -20.64 -8.81 7.37
N ALA A 112 -19.83 -8.14 6.57
CA ALA A 112 -18.48 -8.60 6.26
C ALA A 112 -17.62 -8.63 7.52
N ASN A 113 -17.61 -7.54 8.31
CA ASN A 113 -16.92 -7.43 9.59
C ASN A 113 -17.31 -8.53 10.58
N TYR A 114 -18.61 -8.81 10.71
CA TYR A 114 -19.08 -9.87 11.60
C TYR A 114 -18.51 -11.24 11.21
N ASN A 115 -18.54 -11.58 9.92
CA ASN A 115 -18.07 -12.87 9.44
C ASN A 115 -16.55 -13.00 9.51
N ASP A 116 -15.83 -11.91 9.20
CA ASP A 116 -14.37 -11.90 9.24
C ASP A 116 -13.84 -11.94 10.68
N GLY A 117 -14.48 -11.24 11.60
CA GLY A 117 -14.12 -11.23 13.03
C GLY A 117 -14.04 -12.62 13.67
N GLU A 118 -14.80 -13.62 13.16
CA GLU A 118 -14.68 -15.00 13.59
C GLU A 118 -13.32 -15.64 13.28
N LEU A 119 -12.59 -15.10 12.31
CA LEU A 119 -11.28 -15.58 11.88
C LEU A 119 -10.13 -14.93 12.65
N LEU A 120 -10.38 -13.79 13.31
CA LEU A 120 -9.36 -12.95 13.92
C LEU A 120 -9.08 -13.34 15.37
N GLU A 121 -7.79 -13.36 15.74
CA GLU A 121 -7.33 -13.37 17.13
C GLU A 121 -7.45 -11.97 17.73
N SER A 122 -7.05 -10.95 16.96
CA SER A 122 -7.16 -9.53 17.29
C SER A 122 -7.08 -8.68 16.03
N ALA A 123 -7.55 -7.45 16.14
CA ALA A 123 -7.35 -6.42 15.13
C ALA A 123 -7.02 -5.09 15.81
N ASP A 124 -6.23 -4.27 15.14
CA ASP A 124 -5.95 -2.90 15.54
C ASP A 124 -5.74 -2.00 14.31
N GLN A 125 -5.67 -0.69 14.56
CA GLN A 125 -5.56 0.32 13.51
C GLN A 125 -4.56 1.38 13.93
N GLY A 126 -3.72 1.80 12.98
CA GLY A 126 -2.81 2.93 13.14
C GLY A 126 -2.99 3.96 12.05
N ILE A 127 -2.82 5.24 12.41
CA ILE A 127 -2.83 6.35 11.46
C ILE A 127 -1.43 6.94 11.41
N PHE A 128 -0.94 7.07 10.20
CA PHE A 128 0.43 7.47 9.91
C PHE A 128 0.43 8.69 8.99
N VAL A 129 1.43 9.56 9.15
CA VAL A 129 1.66 10.69 8.26
C VAL A 129 2.98 10.52 7.52
N PHE A 130 2.96 10.83 6.23
CA PHE A 130 4.14 10.75 5.37
C PHE A 130 5.20 11.78 5.78
N ARG A 131 6.45 11.33 5.88
CA ARG A 131 7.61 12.15 6.19
C ARG A 131 8.54 12.22 4.97
N GLU A 132 8.33 13.22 4.12
CA GLU A 132 9.06 13.41 2.88
C GLU A 132 10.57 13.57 3.15
N GLU A 133 10.93 14.35 4.15
CA GLU A 133 12.32 14.62 4.54
C GLU A 133 13.07 13.37 5.01
N MET A 134 12.34 12.38 5.52
CA MET A 134 12.87 11.08 5.98
C MET A 134 12.79 9.99 4.89
N SER A 135 12.13 10.25 3.78
CA SER A 135 11.93 9.29 2.69
C SER A 135 13.06 9.38 1.65
N LEU A 136 13.35 8.28 0.98
CA LEU A 136 14.35 8.21 -0.09
C LEU A 136 13.71 7.74 -1.39
N ARG A 137 13.66 8.61 -2.41
CA ARG A 137 13.09 8.28 -3.73
C ARG A 137 11.78 7.48 -3.63
N PRO A 138 10.83 7.91 -2.77
CA PRO A 138 9.63 7.11 -2.53
C PRO A 138 8.85 6.92 -3.82
N ARG A 139 8.32 5.71 -4.03
CA ARG A 139 7.58 5.36 -5.24
C ARG A 139 6.09 5.51 -5.00
N PRO A 140 5.40 6.40 -5.72
CA PRO A 140 3.95 6.54 -5.61
C PRO A 140 3.21 5.41 -6.34
N ASP A 141 3.82 4.81 -7.37
CA ASP A 141 3.22 3.72 -8.15
C ASP A 141 3.68 2.36 -7.64
N LEU A 142 2.80 1.71 -6.89
CA LEU A 142 3.00 0.36 -6.36
C LEU A 142 2.33 -0.73 -7.22
N SER A 143 1.70 -0.36 -8.34
CA SER A 143 0.90 -1.30 -9.15
C SER A 143 1.70 -2.48 -9.72
N GLN A 144 3.01 -2.27 -9.93
CA GLN A 144 3.93 -3.32 -10.41
C GLN A 144 4.62 -4.09 -9.27
N MET A 145 4.35 -3.74 -8.01
CA MET A 145 5.00 -4.36 -6.86
C MET A 145 4.26 -5.63 -6.45
N ARG A 146 5.00 -6.56 -5.83
CA ARG A 146 4.49 -7.86 -5.36
C ARG A 146 4.73 -8.05 -3.87
N PHE A 147 5.74 -7.38 -3.34
CA PHE A 147 6.17 -7.52 -1.96
C PHE A 147 6.39 -6.16 -1.33
N MET A 148 6.20 -6.10 -0.01
CA MET A 148 6.45 -4.93 0.81
C MET A 148 7.28 -5.35 2.02
N GLU A 149 8.43 -4.73 2.18
CA GLU A 149 9.19 -4.76 3.42
C GLU A 149 8.70 -3.64 4.31
N VAL A 150 8.33 -4.00 5.53
CA VAL A 150 7.86 -3.08 6.55
C VAL A 150 8.84 -3.12 7.70
N ARG A 151 9.58 -2.03 7.90
CA ARG A 151 10.47 -1.86 9.04
C ARG A 151 9.83 -0.86 10.01
N VAL A 152 9.73 -1.27 11.27
CA VAL A 152 9.19 -0.43 12.35
C VAL A 152 10.35 -0.01 13.24
N PHE A 153 10.40 1.28 13.56
CA PHE A 153 11.34 1.85 14.52
C PHE A 153 10.55 2.44 15.69
N HIS A 154 10.99 2.15 16.90
CA HIS A 154 10.50 2.81 18.10
C HIS A 154 11.62 3.72 18.62
N VAL A 155 11.39 5.01 18.48
CA VAL A 155 12.32 6.07 18.90
C VAL A 155 12.05 6.42 20.36
N ARG A 156 13.10 6.52 21.17
CA ARG A 156 12.99 6.89 22.57
C ARG A 156 12.37 8.28 22.72
N PRO A 157 11.49 8.50 23.70
CA PRO A 157 10.91 9.81 23.97
C PRO A 157 11.98 10.90 24.11
N GLY A 158 11.78 12.03 23.41
CA GLY A 158 12.70 13.17 23.41
C GLY A 158 13.93 13.01 22.53
N LYS A 159 13.99 11.94 21.69
CA LYS A 159 15.08 11.64 20.78
C LYS A 159 14.73 11.84 19.28
N GLU A 160 13.65 12.52 18.99
CA GLU A 160 13.14 12.72 17.63
C GLU A 160 14.14 13.52 16.75
N LYS A 161 14.91 14.44 17.37
CA LYS A 161 15.95 15.19 16.65
C LYS A 161 17.13 14.31 16.26
N GLU A 162 17.62 13.50 17.20
CA GLU A 162 18.69 12.55 16.96
C GLU A 162 18.26 11.51 15.90
N TRP A 163 17.02 11.03 15.97
CA TRP A 163 16.44 10.17 14.96
C TRP A 163 16.44 10.82 13.56
N SER A 164 16.03 12.08 13.46
CA SER A 164 16.07 12.82 12.20
C SER A 164 17.47 12.90 11.61
N GLU A 165 18.50 13.11 12.45
CA GLU A 165 19.89 13.13 11.99
C GLU A 165 20.39 11.71 11.59
N VAL A 166 19.98 10.65 12.29
CA VAL A 166 20.26 9.26 11.90
C VAL A 166 19.71 8.97 10.51
N VAL A 167 18.43 9.30 10.26
CA VAL A 167 17.79 9.09 8.96
C VAL A 167 18.49 9.89 7.86
N LYS A 168 18.81 11.16 8.12
CA LYS A 168 19.51 12.02 7.18
C LYS A 168 20.91 11.46 6.81
N MET A 169 21.62 10.96 7.80
CA MET A 169 22.94 10.36 7.61
C MET A 169 22.84 9.05 6.82
N ALA A 170 21.87 8.20 7.14
CA ALA A 170 21.60 6.98 6.38
C ALA A 170 21.22 7.29 4.93
N LYS A 171 20.30 8.25 4.69
CA LYS A 171 19.92 8.69 3.33
C LYS A 171 21.14 9.06 2.51
N ALA A 172 22.04 9.90 3.04
CA ALA A 172 23.25 10.32 2.33
C ALA A 172 24.16 9.12 1.95
N GLY A 173 24.27 8.12 2.83
CA GLY A 173 24.97 6.87 2.54
C GLY A 173 24.31 6.06 1.41
N TYR A 174 22.98 5.91 1.47
CA TYR A 174 22.21 5.20 0.44
C TYR A 174 22.21 5.95 -0.89
N GLU A 175 22.12 7.27 -0.89
CA GLU A 175 22.20 8.09 -2.11
C GLU A 175 23.51 7.89 -2.85
N LYS A 176 24.62 7.77 -2.09
CA LYS A 176 25.97 7.60 -2.62
C LYS A 176 26.28 6.16 -3.03
N GLY A 177 25.86 5.18 -2.22
CA GLY A 177 26.25 3.78 -2.40
C GLY A 177 25.24 2.89 -3.11
N LEU A 178 23.95 3.26 -3.06
CA LEU A 178 22.83 2.41 -3.47
C LEU A 178 21.77 3.21 -4.27
N PRO A 179 22.03 3.53 -5.54
CA PRO A 179 21.18 4.42 -6.34
C PRO A 179 19.76 3.90 -6.56
N ASP A 180 19.56 2.58 -6.50
CA ASP A 180 18.25 1.94 -6.71
C ASP A 180 17.42 1.82 -5.44
N SER A 181 17.99 2.09 -4.27
CA SER A 181 17.29 2.04 -2.99
C SER A 181 16.21 3.11 -2.90
N HIS A 182 15.09 2.72 -2.33
CA HIS A 182 13.93 3.61 -2.18
C HIS A 182 13.09 3.17 -0.98
N TRP A 183 12.50 4.14 -0.28
CA TRP A 183 11.51 3.90 0.77
C TRP A 183 10.65 5.13 1.01
N GLY A 184 9.42 4.89 1.50
CA GLY A 184 8.59 5.88 2.14
C GLY A 184 8.69 5.77 3.65
N MET A 185 8.91 6.88 4.34
CA MET A 185 8.88 6.95 5.80
C MET A 185 7.56 7.55 6.26
N PHE A 186 6.92 6.90 7.24
CA PHE A 186 5.66 7.34 7.82
C PHE A 186 5.80 7.36 9.34
N GLU A 187 5.30 8.40 9.99
CA GLU A 187 5.24 8.53 11.46
C GLU A 187 3.85 8.20 11.95
N GLN A 188 3.73 7.34 12.95
CA GLN A 188 2.47 7.04 13.60
C GLN A 188 2.03 8.22 14.46
N VAL A 189 0.83 8.75 14.17
CA VAL A 189 0.26 9.88 14.92
C VAL A 189 -0.90 9.47 15.81
N TYR A 190 -1.59 8.36 15.48
CA TYR A 190 -2.68 7.79 16.29
C TYR A 190 -2.65 6.26 16.24
N GLY A 191 -3.26 5.62 17.24
CA GLY A 191 -3.45 4.17 17.29
C GLY A 191 -2.22 3.38 17.74
N GLY A 192 -1.27 4.01 18.47
CA GLY A 192 -0.09 3.37 19.04
C GLY A 192 0.78 4.33 19.80
N ASP A 193 1.98 3.87 20.15
CA ASP A 193 2.93 4.64 20.95
C ASP A 193 3.59 5.75 20.13
N GLY A 194 3.81 6.91 20.77
CA GLY A 194 4.56 8.00 20.17
C GLY A 194 6.00 7.57 19.83
N GLY A 195 6.60 8.24 18.83
CA GLY A 195 7.94 7.88 18.35
C GLY A 195 8.00 6.62 17.50
N THR A 196 6.85 6.13 17.00
CA THR A 196 6.81 5.00 16.08
C THR A 196 6.90 5.46 14.63
N TYR A 197 7.86 4.91 13.89
CA TYR A 197 8.06 5.19 12.48
C TYR A 197 8.01 3.90 11.66
N LEU A 198 7.38 3.96 10.48
CA LEU A 198 7.36 2.89 9.49
C LEU A 198 8.19 3.29 8.28
N LEU A 199 9.14 2.43 7.90
CA LEU A 199 9.78 2.48 6.60
C LEU A 199 9.14 1.42 5.73
N LEU A 200 8.58 1.84 4.60
CA LEU A 200 7.94 0.98 3.61
C LEU A 200 8.79 0.93 2.34
N SER A 201 9.30 -0.25 1.99
CA SER A 201 10.05 -0.50 0.76
C SER A 201 9.38 -1.57 -0.07
N SER A 202 9.03 -1.24 -1.31
CA SER A 202 8.27 -2.13 -2.21
C SER A 202 9.19 -2.82 -3.21
N HIS A 203 8.90 -4.08 -3.53
CA HIS A 203 9.70 -4.91 -4.42
C HIS A 203 8.84 -5.60 -5.48
N LYS A 204 9.37 -5.71 -6.72
CA LYS A 204 8.74 -6.48 -7.79
C LYS A 204 8.91 -7.98 -7.61
N SER A 205 9.98 -8.40 -6.94
CA SER A 205 10.30 -9.80 -6.70
C SER A 205 11.21 -9.95 -5.49
N LEU A 206 11.25 -11.14 -4.91
CA LEU A 206 12.17 -11.46 -3.81
C LEU A 206 13.65 -11.39 -4.25
N SER A 207 13.94 -11.55 -5.55
CA SER A 207 15.30 -11.39 -6.05
C SER A 207 15.84 -9.95 -5.94
N GLU A 208 14.97 -8.95 -5.77
CA GLU A 208 15.42 -7.58 -5.46
C GLU A 208 15.97 -7.48 -4.04
N ILE A 209 15.41 -8.28 -3.11
CA ILE A 209 15.93 -8.39 -1.73
C ILE A 209 17.30 -9.05 -1.74
N ASP A 210 17.49 -10.13 -2.51
CA ASP A 210 18.82 -10.76 -2.67
C ASP A 210 19.86 -9.75 -3.16
N LYS A 211 19.48 -8.90 -4.12
CA LYS A 211 20.36 -7.84 -4.64
C LYS A 211 20.67 -6.78 -3.57
N ALA A 212 19.67 -6.41 -2.76
CA ALA A 212 19.86 -5.47 -1.66
C ALA A 212 20.91 -5.99 -0.67
N PHE A 213 20.78 -7.23 -0.19
CA PHE A 213 21.78 -7.87 0.68
C PHE A 213 23.17 -7.94 0.05
N ALA A 214 23.26 -8.32 -1.22
CA ALA A 214 24.55 -8.34 -1.93
C ALA A 214 25.20 -6.96 -2.05
N SER A 215 24.42 -5.90 -1.98
CA SER A 215 24.83 -4.50 -2.14
C SER A 215 25.15 -3.78 -0.82
N ASP A 216 24.89 -4.37 0.34
CA ASP A 216 25.12 -3.76 1.67
C ASP A 216 26.57 -3.24 1.83
N LYS A 217 27.55 -3.97 1.29
CA LYS A 217 28.95 -3.54 1.28
C LYS A 217 29.17 -2.18 0.61
N ASN A 218 28.30 -1.80 -0.34
CA ASN A 218 28.40 -0.52 -1.02
C ASN A 218 27.95 0.63 -0.11
N PHE A 219 26.95 0.38 0.75
CA PHE A 219 26.54 1.32 1.79
C PHE A 219 27.68 1.55 2.78
N VAL A 220 28.28 0.45 3.30
CA VAL A 220 29.41 0.53 4.21
C VAL A 220 30.58 1.29 3.58
N ALA A 221 30.91 1.00 2.33
CA ALA A 221 31.96 1.71 1.60
C ALA A 221 31.66 3.20 1.38
N ALA A 222 30.38 3.53 1.12
CA ALA A 222 29.93 4.91 0.94
C ALA A 222 30.01 5.73 2.24
N MET A 223 29.71 5.11 3.38
CA MET A 223 29.76 5.72 4.70
C MET A 223 31.18 5.85 5.24
N GLY A 224 32.06 4.88 4.94
CA GLY A 224 33.36 4.72 5.57
C GLY A 224 33.27 4.28 7.03
N GLU A 225 34.42 3.90 7.60
CA GLU A 225 34.47 3.34 8.97
C GLU A 225 33.98 4.33 10.05
N GLU A 226 34.44 5.59 9.98
CA GLU A 226 34.00 6.63 10.93
C GLU A 226 32.53 6.97 10.77
N GLY A 227 32.02 7.00 9.54
CA GLY A 227 30.61 7.26 9.26
C GLY A 227 29.71 6.15 9.81
N MET A 228 30.09 4.89 9.60
CA MET A 228 29.36 3.74 10.15
C MET A 228 29.36 3.76 11.67
N LYS A 229 30.52 3.95 12.31
CA LYS A 229 30.62 4.04 13.76
C LYS A 229 29.71 5.12 14.34
N LYS A 230 29.74 6.31 13.73
CA LYS A 230 28.87 7.43 14.17
C LYS A 230 27.40 7.11 13.99
N LEU A 231 27.00 6.50 12.86
CA LEU A 231 25.62 6.09 12.59
C LEU A 231 25.15 5.09 13.64
N ASP A 232 25.96 4.06 13.95
CA ASP A 232 25.63 3.02 14.92
C ASP A 232 25.49 3.59 16.33
N GLU A 233 26.40 4.47 16.77
CA GLU A 233 26.34 5.14 18.08
C GLU A 233 25.07 6.00 18.22
N MET A 234 24.76 6.79 17.19
CA MET A 234 23.58 7.65 17.20
C MET A 234 22.29 6.82 17.17
N PHE A 235 22.24 5.78 16.33
CA PHE A 235 21.11 4.86 16.23
C PHE A 235 20.84 4.20 17.59
N ALA A 236 21.86 3.61 18.22
CA ALA A 236 21.76 2.96 19.53
C ALA A 236 21.30 3.93 20.64
N SER A 237 21.64 5.22 20.50
CA SER A 237 21.26 6.23 21.50
C SER A 237 19.80 6.65 21.40
N CYS A 238 19.18 6.64 20.21
CA CYS A 238 17.84 7.16 19.98
C CYS A 238 16.77 6.10 19.69
N VAL A 239 17.14 4.93 19.16
CA VAL A 239 16.18 3.86 18.86
C VAL A 239 16.12 2.86 20.00
N GLU A 240 14.91 2.56 20.45
CA GLU A 240 14.64 1.58 21.49
C GLU A 240 14.57 0.16 20.95
N SER A 241 13.83 -0.02 19.86
CA SER A 241 13.66 -1.30 19.21
C SER A 241 13.35 -1.15 17.71
N THR A 242 13.63 -2.22 16.98
CA THR A 242 13.27 -2.33 15.56
C THR A 242 12.64 -3.69 15.28
N SER A 243 11.76 -3.73 14.29
CA SER A 243 11.30 -5.00 13.71
C SER A 243 11.20 -4.88 12.20
N GLU A 244 11.50 -5.98 11.51
CA GLU A 244 11.42 -6.07 10.05
C GLU A 244 10.48 -7.20 9.66
N GLN A 245 9.65 -6.95 8.68
CA GLN A 245 8.62 -7.88 8.26
C GLN A 245 8.42 -7.79 6.76
N LEU A 246 8.18 -8.95 6.16
CA LEU A 246 7.94 -9.09 4.75
C LEU A 246 6.49 -9.49 4.50
N PHE A 247 5.86 -8.81 3.54
CA PHE A 247 4.50 -9.04 3.12
C PHE A 247 4.43 -9.26 1.61
N ALA A 248 3.42 -10.02 1.17
CA ALA A 248 3.02 -10.11 -0.23
C ALA A 248 1.71 -9.35 -0.45
N PHE A 249 1.60 -8.58 -1.53
CA PHE A 249 0.32 -7.99 -1.92
C PHE A 249 -0.70 -9.08 -2.24
N SER A 250 -1.94 -8.87 -1.84
CA SER A 250 -3.06 -9.77 -2.12
C SER A 250 -4.09 -9.07 -3.01
N PRO A 251 -4.08 -9.33 -4.32
CA PRO A 251 -5.09 -8.76 -5.22
C PRO A 251 -6.52 -9.18 -4.88
N GLU A 252 -6.69 -10.39 -4.34
CA GLU A 252 -7.99 -10.95 -3.99
C GLU A 252 -8.67 -10.22 -2.82
N MET A 253 -7.86 -9.63 -1.93
CA MET A 253 -8.31 -8.93 -0.73
C MET A 253 -8.22 -7.40 -0.91
N SER A 254 -7.70 -6.91 -2.05
CA SER A 254 -7.55 -5.51 -2.35
C SER A 254 -8.73 -4.97 -3.16
N TYR A 255 -9.04 -3.69 -2.99
CA TYR A 255 -9.93 -2.93 -3.85
C TYR A 255 -9.13 -1.85 -4.60
N PRO A 256 -8.36 -2.24 -5.64
CA PRO A 256 -7.50 -1.33 -6.39
C PRO A 256 -8.33 -0.45 -7.34
N SER A 257 -7.77 0.71 -7.72
CA SER A 257 -8.38 1.57 -8.74
C SER A 257 -8.32 0.93 -10.13
N ASP A 258 -9.20 1.39 -11.03
CA ASP A 258 -9.20 0.94 -12.43
C ASP A 258 -7.84 1.15 -13.13
N ASP A 259 -7.11 2.21 -12.78
CA ASP A 259 -5.80 2.49 -13.35
C ASP A 259 -4.74 1.49 -12.89
N TRP A 260 -4.83 1.04 -11.64
CA TRP A 260 -3.97 -0.03 -11.16
C TRP A 260 -4.28 -1.36 -11.87
N ILE A 261 -5.56 -1.69 -12.03
CA ILE A 261 -5.98 -2.89 -12.76
C ILE A 261 -5.50 -2.82 -14.22
N LYS A 262 -5.60 -1.65 -14.87
CA LYS A 262 -5.14 -1.46 -16.25
C LYS A 262 -3.61 -1.58 -16.38
N SER A 263 -2.86 -1.13 -15.37
CA SER A 263 -1.40 -1.16 -15.41
C SER A 263 -0.82 -2.59 -15.32
N ASP A 264 -1.50 -3.49 -14.60
CA ASP A 264 -1.14 -4.91 -14.52
C ASP A 264 -2.38 -5.81 -14.34
N PRO A 265 -3.15 -5.99 -15.42
CA PRO A 265 -4.40 -6.74 -15.35
C PRO A 265 -4.21 -8.24 -15.07
N GLY A 266 -3.01 -8.77 -15.35
CA GLY A 266 -2.67 -10.16 -15.05
C GLY A 266 -2.58 -10.44 -13.55
N TYR A 267 -2.27 -9.42 -12.78
CA TYR A 267 -2.12 -9.51 -11.32
C TYR A 267 -3.35 -8.95 -10.57
N TRP A 268 -3.77 -7.72 -10.87
CA TRP A 268 -4.79 -7.00 -10.09
C TRP A 268 -6.24 -7.31 -10.48
N LYS A 269 -6.48 -7.87 -11.68
CA LYS A 269 -7.83 -8.24 -12.06
C LYS A 269 -8.34 -9.37 -11.17
N PRO A 270 -9.50 -9.23 -10.50
CA PRO A 270 -10.05 -10.29 -9.68
C PRO A 270 -10.16 -11.60 -10.47
N LYS A 271 -9.45 -12.61 -10.03
CA LYS A 271 -9.61 -13.95 -10.58
C LYS A 271 -10.96 -14.46 -10.09
N THR A 272 -11.94 -14.63 -10.99
CA THR A 272 -13.17 -15.34 -10.67
C THR A 272 -12.78 -16.69 -10.08
N MET A 273 -13.06 -16.91 -8.80
CA MET A 273 -12.84 -18.21 -8.18
C MET A 273 -13.65 -19.23 -9.01
N ALA A 274 -12.94 -20.12 -9.71
CA ALA A 274 -13.59 -21.22 -10.40
C ALA A 274 -14.42 -21.99 -9.36
N ALA A 275 -15.72 -22.14 -9.63
CA ALA A 275 -16.58 -22.98 -8.81
C ALA A 275 -15.89 -24.32 -8.57
N PRO A 276 -15.92 -24.87 -7.33
CA PRO A 276 -15.34 -26.19 -7.08
C PRO A 276 -15.92 -27.16 -8.09
N LYS A 277 -15.05 -27.81 -8.88
CA LYS A 277 -15.47 -28.92 -9.75
C LYS A 277 -16.20 -29.90 -8.83
N ALA A 278 -17.51 -30.10 -9.06
CA ALA A 278 -18.28 -31.12 -8.37
C ALA A 278 -17.50 -32.43 -8.48
N ALA A 279 -17.15 -33.01 -7.33
CA ALA A 279 -16.54 -34.34 -7.30
C ALA A 279 -17.42 -35.29 -8.11
N ALA A 280 -16.85 -35.88 -9.13
CA ALA A 280 -17.54 -36.89 -9.94
C ALA A 280 -18.04 -37.98 -8.99
N ALA A 281 -19.34 -38.18 -8.97
CA ALA A 281 -19.97 -39.23 -8.18
C ALA A 281 -19.34 -40.55 -8.63
N GLU A 282 -18.65 -41.22 -7.72
CA GLU A 282 -18.10 -42.54 -7.89
C GLU A 282 -19.30 -43.50 -8.09
N LYS A 283 -19.45 -44.00 -9.30
CA LYS A 283 -20.42 -45.06 -9.57
C LYS A 283 -19.97 -46.31 -8.82
N THR A 284 -20.61 -46.60 -7.73
CA THR A 284 -20.54 -47.92 -7.08
C THR A 284 -21.29 -48.90 -7.94
N ASP A 285 -20.55 -49.66 -8.77
CA ASP A 285 -21.03 -50.93 -9.28
C ASP A 285 -21.11 -51.91 -8.11
N LYS A 286 -22.34 -52.33 -7.81
CA LYS A 286 -22.60 -53.47 -6.91
C LYS A 286 -22.71 -54.74 -7.77
N PRO A 287 -22.17 -55.86 -7.30
CA PRO A 287 -22.21 -57.15 -8.00
C PRO A 287 -23.61 -57.80 -8.04
#